data_f16e0baad0ccc70cc323ec02c53cd351
#
_entry.id   f16e0baad0ccc70cc323ec02c53cd351
#
_cell.length_a   1.000
_cell.length_b   1.000
_cell.length_c   1.000
_cell.angle_alpha   90.00
_cell.angle_beta   90.00
_cell.angle_gamma   90.00
#
_symmetry.space_group_name_H-M   'P 1'
#
loop_
_entity.id
_entity.type
_entity.pdbx_description
1 polymer ?
#
loop_
_entity_poly.entity_id
_entity_poly.type
_entity_poly.pdbx_seq_one_letter_code
_entity_poly.pdbx_strand_id
1 'polypeptide(L)'
;MWMDSLCAGLCCWRIYMGKKYTVIYADPPWQYKVYSKKGEGRSAESHYPTMTIKDIENLKVKEIADKDCVLFLWVTFPCLLQGIKVMHDWGFVYKTCAFTWVKRNKKADSYFTGLGFWTRANAELCLLGTIGHPKRVSKSVKQICDARIMRHSKKPDEIRKRIEELCGEVPRVELFAREKYDGWDCLGNEIDGKDIRDAIQEIIDSE
;
A
#
# COMPACT_ATOMS: atom_id res chain seq x y z
N MET A 1 4.68 29.78 40.03
CA MET A 1 3.48 29.01 39.67
C MET A 1 2.97 29.55 38.36
N TRP A 2 2.74 28.74 37.34
CA TRP A 2 2.49 29.01 35.91
C TRP A 2 3.71 28.97 34.98
N MET A 3 4.18 27.79 34.73
CA MET A 3 4.85 27.40 33.49
C MET A 3 4.60 25.91 33.27
N ASP A 4 3.56 25.56 32.53
CA ASP A 4 3.35 24.24 31.95
C ASP A 4 2.13 24.33 31.06
N SER A 5 2.31 24.63 29.77
CA SER A 5 1.31 24.34 28.73
C SER A 5 1.75 24.79 27.33
N LEU A 6 2.92 24.37 26.84
CA LEU A 6 3.35 24.69 25.45
C LEU A 6 4.15 23.56 24.77
N CYS A 7 4.06 22.31 25.24
CA CYS A 7 4.83 21.21 24.64
C CYS A 7 4.03 20.17 23.85
N ALA A 8 2.72 20.30 23.70
CA ALA A 8 1.91 19.27 23.01
C ALA A 8 1.84 19.43 21.48
N GLY A 9 2.26 20.58 20.92
CA GLY A 9 2.13 20.86 19.48
C GLY A 9 3.38 20.62 18.63
N LEU A 10 4.55 20.50 19.24
CA LEU A 10 5.83 20.45 18.53
C LEU A 10 6.40 19.04 18.30
N CYS A 11 5.82 18.01 18.92
CA CYS A 11 6.37 16.66 18.85
C CYS A 11 5.97 15.89 17.57
N CYS A 12 4.91 16.32 16.87
CA CYS A 12 4.43 15.61 15.69
C CYS A 12 5.14 16.02 14.38
N TRP A 13 5.75 17.20 14.32
CA TRP A 13 6.34 17.76 13.09
C TRP A 13 7.81 17.38 12.84
N ARG A 14 8.49 16.80 13.84
CA ARG A 14 9.94 16.51 13.77
C ARG A 14 10.29 15.14 13.19
N ILE A 15 9.29 14.33 12.82
CA ILE A 15 9.49 12.92 12.48
C ILE A 15 9.80 12.69 10.99
N TYR A 16 9.45 13.64 10.11
CA TYR A 16 9.51 13.42 8.65
C TYR A 16 10.69 14.09 7.92
N MET A 17 11.50 14.90 8.60
CA MET A 17 12.56 15.69 7.96
C MET A 17 13.64 14.78 7.36
N GLY A 18 13.77 14.77 6.03
CA GLY A 18 14.81 14.03 5.30
C GLY A 18 14.71 12.52 5.38
N LYS A 19 13.55 11.95 5.77
CA LYS A 19 13.40 10.52 6.01
C LYS A 19 13.26 9.74 4.71
N LYS A 20 14.22 8.86 4.44
CA LYS A 20 14.15 7.87 3.36
C LYS A 20 13.67 6.52 3.90
N TYR A 21 12.91 5.79 3.09
CA TYR A 21 12.31 4.52 3.49
C TYR A 21 12.95 3.35 2.78
N THR A 22 13.32 2.34 3.57
CA THR A 22 13.82 1.06 3.06
C THR A 22 12.68 0.15 2.63
N VAL A 23 11.48 0.33 3.21
CA VAL A 23 10.26 -0.41 2.85
C VAL A 23 9.16 0.57 2.51
N ILE A 24 8.57 0.39 1.33
CA ILE A 24 7.35 1.09 0.90
C ILE A 24 6.26 0.06 0.65
N TYR A 25 5.11 0.23 1.28
CA TYR A 25 3.92 -0.59 1.12
C TYR A 25 2.78 0.27 0.59
N ALA A 26 2.14 -0.12 -0.50
CA ALA A 26 1.16 0.73 -1.18
C ALA A 26 -0.05 -0.07 -1.68
N ASP A 27 -1.25 0.49 -1.47
CA ASP A 27 -2.52 -0.01 -1.98
C ASP A 27 -3.26 1.11 -2.74
N PRO A 28 -2.81 1.49 -3.95
CA PRO A 28 -3.41 2.58 -4.68
C PRO A 28 -4.89 2.34 -5.00
N PRO A 29 -5.72 3.40 -5.03
CA PRO A 29 -7.14 3.31 -5.39
C PRO A 29 -7.30 3.18 -6.91
N TRP A 30 -6.97 2.00 -7.46
CA TRP A 30 -6.97 1.72 -8.88
C TRP A 30 -8.31 2.01 -9.54
N GLN A 31 -8.29 2.82 -10.59
CA GLN A 31 -9.42 2.99 -11.49
C GLN A 31 -9.37 1.93 -12.60
N TYR A 32 -10.43 1.16 -12.75
CA TYR A 32 -10.57 0.21 -13.86
C TYR A 32 -12.00 0.13 -14.36
N LYS A 33 -12.15 -0.03 -15.68
CA LYS A 33 -13.46 -0.14 -16.31
C LYS A 33 -14.13 -1.47 -15.98
N VAL A 34 -15.36 -1.39 -15.47
CA VAL A 34 -16.23 -2.56 -15.30
C VAL A 34 -16.96 -2.84 -16.60
N TYR A 35 -16.89 -4.08 -17.10
CA TYR A 35 -17.47 -4.46 -18.40
C TYR A 35 -19.00 -4.59 -18.44
N SER A 36 -19.68 -4.49 -17.31
CA SER A 36 -21.15 -4.55 -17.28
C SER A 36 -21.76 -3.53 -16.34
N LYS A 37 -22.88 -2.93 -16.76
CA LYS A 37 -23.68 -2.01 -15.93
C LYS A 37 -24.13 -2.62 -14.59
N LYS A 38 -24.35 -3.93 -14.53
CA LYS A 38 -24.69 -4.64 -13.29
C LYS A 38 -23.51 -4.71 -12.30
N GLY A 39 -22.28 -4.45 -12.73
CA GLY A 39 -21.07 -4.41 -11.91
C GLY A 39 -20.72 -3.02 -11.36
N GLU A 40 -21.30 -1.94 -11.92
CA GLU A 40 -20.96 -0.56 -11.54
C GLU A 40 -21.17 -0.27 -10.06
N GLY A 41 -22.27 -0.73 -9.45
CA GLY A 41 -22.52 -0.57 -8.01
C GLY A 41 -21.61 -1.37 -7.07
N ARG A 42 -20.70 -2.20 -7.62
CA ARG A 42 -19.72 -3.01 -6.88
C ARG A 42 -18.28 -2.67 -7.26
N SER A 43 -18.09 -1.64 -8.07
CA SER A 43 -16.76 -1.15 -8.45
C SER A 43 -16.14 -0.32 -7.34
N ALA A 44 -14.82 -0.15 -7.35
CA ALA A 44 -14.12 0.70 -6.40
C ALA A 44 -14.63 2.15 -6.44
N GLU A 45 -14.96 2.66 -7.64
CA GLU A 45 -15.47 4.02 -7.89
C GLU A 45 -16.79 4.34 -7.17
N SER A 46 -17.61 3.33 -6.87
CA SER A 46 -18.86 3.53 -6.12
C SER A 46 -18.65 3.63 -4.60
N HIS A 47 -17.44 3.37 -4.11
CA HIS A 47 -17.16 3.28 -2.68
C HIS A 47 -16.17 4.34 -2.17
N TYR A 48 -15.27 4.84 -3.02
CA TYR A 48 -14.29 5.88 -2.68
C TYR A 48 -13.74 6.56 -3.94
N PRO A 49 -13.20 7.80 -3.82
CA PRO A 49 -12.54 8.46 -4.93
C PRO A 49 -11.36 7.62 -5.43
N THR A 50 -11.40 7.25 -6.71
CA THR A 50 -10.27 6.57 -7.37
C THR A 50 -9.31 7.60 -7.96
N MET A 51 -8.05 7.20 -8.14
CA MET A 51 -7.07 7.99 -8.89
C MET A 51 -6.92 7.43 -10.30
N THR A 52 -6.68 8.31 -11.27
CA THR A 52 -6.31 7.83 -12.61
C THR A 52 -4.96 7.10 -12.55
N ILE A 53 -4.75 6.14 -13.44
CA ILE A 53 -3.46 5.43 -13.53
C ILE A 53 -2.31 6.44 -13.68
N LYS A 54 -2.52 7.49 -14.48
CA LYS A 54 -1.51 8.53 -14.73
C LYS A 54 -1.18 9.34 -13.47
N ASP A 55 -2.17 9.63 -12.63
CA ASP A 55 -1.92 10.31 -11.36
C ASP A 55 -1.09 9.45 -10.41
N ILE A 56 -1.36 8.13 -10.38
CA ILE A 56 -0.60 7.18 -9.58
C ILE A 56 0.84 7.06 -10.12
N GLU A 57 1.02 6.95 -11.45
CA GLU A 57 2.34 6.91 -12.11
C GLU A 57 3.20 8.13 -11.76
N ASN A 58 2.58 9.32 -11.67
CA ASN A 58 3.29 10.58 -11.44
C ASN A 58 3.63 10.87 -9.97
N LEU A 59 3.28 10.01 -9.03
CA LEU A 59 3.66 10.18 -7.63
C LEU A 59 5.19 10.09 -7.47
N LYS A 60 5.77 11.00 -6.71
CA LYS A 60 7.23 11.11 -6.48
C LYS A 60 7.75 10.08 -5.48
N VAL A 61 7.29 8.82 -5.58
CA VAL A 61 7.62 7.76 -4.61
C VAL A 61 9.12 7.46 -4.60
N LYS A 62 9.80 7.58 -5.73
CA LYS A 62 11.25 7.41 -5.81
C LYS A 62 12.01 8.38 -4.91
N GLU A 63 11.48 9.60 -4.73
CA GLU A 63 12.16 10.66 -3.97
C GLU A 63 12.13 10.42 -2.46
N ILE A 64 11.22 9.58 -1.96
CA ILE A 64 11.18 9.15 -0.55
C ILE A 64 11.80 7.77 -0.32
N ALA A 65 12.23 7.07 -1.38
CA ALA A 65 12.87 5.77 -1.28
C ALA A 65 14.35 5.90 -0.91
N ASP A 66 14.84 4.99 -0.06
CA ASP A 66 16.27 4.79 0.17
C ASP A 66 16.94 4.22 -1.10
N LYS A 67 18.27 4.37 -1.19
CA LYS A 67 19.08 3.76 -2.25
C LYS A 67 18.90 2.24 -2.38
N ASP A 68 18.60 1.57 -1.29
CA ASP A 68 18.29 0.14 -1.20
C ASP A 68 16.88 -0.03 -0.61
N CYS A 69 15.86 0.03 -1.47
CA CYS A 69 14.46 0.03 -1.08
C CYS A 69 13.67 -1.12 -1.70
N VAL A 70 12.73 -1.68 -0.94
CA VAL A 70 11.75 -2.67 -1.43
C VAL A 70 10.35 -2.08 -1.42
N LEU A 71 9.64 -2.25 -2.54
CA LEU A 71 8.23 -1.87 -2.72
C LEU A 71 7.36 -3.12 -2.69
N PHE A 72 6.29 -3.06 -1.89
CA PHE A 72 5.16 -3.98 -1.88
C PHE A 72 3.93 -3.26 -2.42
N LEU A 73 3.47 -3.63 -3.62
CA LEU A 73 2.40 -2.93 -4.34
C LEU A 73 1.20 -3.85 -4.56
N TRP A 74 0.06 -3.53 -3.95
CA TRP A 74 -1.19 -4.24 -4.21
C TRP A 74 -1.75 -3.89 -5.59
N VAL A 75 -2.16 -4.95 -6.30
CA VAL A 75 -2.81 -4.81 -7.59
C VAL A 75 -3.97 -5.79 -7.71
N THR A 76 -5.01 -5.36 -8.40
CA THR A 76 -6.07 -6.28 -8.87
C THR A 76 -5.63 -6.91 -10.19
N PHE A 77 -6.13 -8.10 -10.52
CA PHE A 77 -5.77 -8.76 -11.79
C PHE A 77 -6.03 -7.89 -13.03
N PRO A 78 -7.15 -7.14 -13.15
CA PRO A 78 -7.33 -6.24 -14.28
C PRO A 78 -6.28 -5.13 -14.41
N CYS A 79 -5.67 -4.71 -13.29
CA CYS A 79 -4.65 -3.66 -13.25
C CYS A 79 -3.21 -4.20 -13.16
N LEU A 80 -2.97 -5.49 -13.42
CA LEU A 80 -1.65 -6.10 -13.23
C LEU A 80 -0.57 -5.42 -14.10
N LEU A 81 -0.83 -5.21 -15.38
CA LEU A 81 0.13 -4.55 -16.29
C LEU A 81 0.36 -3.10 -15.90
N GLN A 82 -0.70 -2.38 -15.52
CA GLN A 82 -0.62 -1.01 -15.02
C GLN A 82 0.19 -0.95 -13.70
N GLY A 83 -0.02 -1.91 -12.80
CA GLY A 83 0.76 -1.99 -11.56
C GLY A 83 2.25 -2.20 -11.80
N ILE A 84 2.62 -3.05 -12.77
CA ILE A 84 4.03 -3.22 -13.16
C ILE A 84 4.59 -1.94 -13.77
N LYS A 85 3.79 -1.23 -14.60
CA LYS A 85 4.21 0.06 -15.16
C LYS A 85 4.40 1.13 -14.08
N VAL A 86 3.44 1.27 -13.15
CA VAL A 86 3.55 2.19 -11.99
C VAL A 86 4.81 1.89 -11.18
N MET A 87 5.08 0.63 -10.90
CA MET A 87 6.30 0.20 -10.20
C MET A 87 7.56 0.68 -10.93
N HIS A 88 7.61 0.53 -12.24
CA HIS A 88 8.71 1.01 -13.07
C HIS A 88 8.83 2.55 -13.05
N ASP A 89 7.71 3.26 -13.18
CA ASP A 89 7.69 4.74 -13.18
C ASP A 89 8.12 5.32 -11.82
N TRP A 90 7.84 4.59 -10.72
CA TRP A 90 8.38 4.89 -9.38
C TRP A 90 9.86 4.50 -9.21
N GLY A 91 10.51 3.99 -10.27
CA GLY A 91 11.94 3.63 -10.29
C GLY A 91 12.27 2.25 -9.74
N PHE A 92 11.28 1.40 -9.49
CA PHE A 92 11.49 0.04 -8.99
C PHE A 92 11.56 -0.98 -10.12
N VAL A 93 12.42 -1.97 -9.96
CA VAL A 93 12.51 -3.14 -10.84
C VAL A 93 11.66 -4.27 -10.26
N TYR A 94 10.64 -4.71 -10.99
CA TYR A 94 9.80 -5.85 -10.60
C TYR A 94 10.66 -7.11 -10.37
N LYS A 95 10.41 -7.82 -9.30
CA LYS A 95 11.11 -9.08 -8.94
C LYS A 95 10.18 -10.27 -8.93
N THR A 96 9.02 -10.15 -8.26
CA THR A 96 8.09 -11.27 -8.06
C THR A 96 6.74 -10.79 -7.51
N CYS A 97 5.79 -11.70 -7.38
CA CYS A 97 4.64 -11.53 -6.49
C CYS A 97 5.08 -11.89 -5.06
N ALA A 98 5.09 -10.92 -4.14
CA ALA A 98 5.43 -11.15 -2.74
C ALA A 98 4.34 -11.95 -2.03
N PHE A 99 3.08 -11.51 -2.18
CA PHE A 99 1.94 -12.13 -1.51
C PHE A 99 0.77 -12.30 -2.47
N THR A 100 0.07 -13.43 -2.30
CA THR A 100 -1.22 -13.70 -2.93
C THR A 100 -2.25 -13.85 -1.82
N TRP A 101 -3.13 -12.85 -1.69
CA TRP A 101 -4.25 -12.97 -0.76
C TRP A 101 -5.36 -13.80 -1.39
N VAL A 102 -5.59 -15.00 -0.86
CA VAL A 102 -6.72 -15.83 -1.18
C VAL A 102 -7.86 -15.47 -0.22
N LYS A 103 -8.94 -14.92 -0.77
CA LYS A 103 -10.05 -14.33 0.00
C LYS A 103 -11.01 -15.39 0.49
N ARG A 104 -11.23 -15.44 1.80
CA ARG A 104 -12.31 -16.22 2.41
C ARG A 104 -13.52 -15.35 2.72
N ASN A 105 -14.68 -15.95 2.74
CA ASN A 105 -15.91 -15.29 3.16
C ASN A 105 -15.83 -14.82 4.62
N LYS A 106 -16.52 -13.69 4.92
CA LYS A 106 -16.47 -13.07 6.25
C LYS A 106 -16.98 -13.99 7.36
N LYS A 107 -18.04 -14.76 7.09
CA LYS A 107 -18.74 -15.59 8.08
C LYS A 107 -18.70 -17.08 7.79
N ALA A 108 -18.61 -17.48 6.51
CA ALA A 108 -18.60 -18.87 6.09
C ALA A 108 -17.17 -19.38 5.91
N ASP A 109 -16.95 -20.67 6.18
CA ASP A 109 -15.67 -21.33 5.93
C ASP A 109 -15.58 -21.81 4.47
N SER A 110 -15.60 -20.84 3.57
CA SER A 110 -15.51 -21.02 2.12
C SER A 110 -14.79 -19.87 1.49
N TYR A 111 -14.33 -20.04 0.26
CA TYR A 111 -13.69 -18.97 -0.50
C TYR A 111 -14.70 -17.93 -0.95
N PHE A 112 -14.30 -16.67 -0.88
CA PHE A 112 -15.08 -15.57 -1.43
C PHE A 112 -15.19 -15.71 -2.94
N THR A 113 -16.38 -15.44 -3.49
CA THR A 113 -16.61 -15.44 -4.93
C THR A 113 -16.96 -14.03 -5.38
N GLY A 114 -15.99 -13.33 -5.95
CA GLY A 114 -16.16 -11.99 -6.51
C GLY A 114 -16.60 -11.98 -7.96
N LEU A 115 -16.78 -10.77 -8.49
CA LEU A 115 -16.87 -10.57 -9.93
C LEU A 115 -15.51 -10.86 -10.55
N GLY A 116 -15.52 -11.36 -11.78
CA GLY A 116 -14.28 -11.62 -12.51
C GLY A 116 -14.51 -11.64 -14.00
N PHE A 117 -13.44 -11.59 -14.76
CA PHE A 117 -13.46 -11.70 -16.22
C PHE A 117 -13.07 -13.12 -16.60
N TRP A 118 -13.93 -13.86 -17.26
CA TRP A 118 -13.86 -15.28 -17.57
C TRP A 118 -14.03 -16.17 -16.32
N THR A 119 -13.22 -16.03 -15.30
CA THR A 119 -13.31 -16.78 -14.05
C THR A 119 -13.75 -15.88 -12.91
N ARG A 120 -14.22 -16.46 -11.79
CA ARG A 120 -14.58 -15.70 -10.59
C ARG A 120 -13.34 -15.31 -9.82
N ALA A 121 -13.21 -14.01 -9.55
CA ALA A 121 -12.06 -13.48 -8.80
C ALA A 121 -12.22 -13.75 -7.31
N ASN A 122 -11.20 -14.36 -6.71
CA ASN A 122 -11.14 -14.63 -5.27
C ASN A 122 -9.75 -14.39 -4.67
N ALA A 123 -8.86 -13.74 -5.40
CA ALA A 123 -7.54 -13.40 -4.94
C ALA A 123 -7.15 -11.97 -5.33
N GLU A 124 -6.15 -11.43 -4.65
CA GLU A 124 -5.43 -10.20 -5.01
C GLU A 124 -3.93 -10.43 -4.88
N LEU A 125 -3.14 -9.70 -5.65
CA LEU A 125 -1.69 -9.83 -5.70
C LEU A 125 -1.02 -8.62 -5.06
N CYS A 126 0.02 -8.88 -4.27
CA CYS A 126 0.96 -7.89 -3.79
C CYS A 126 2.29 -8.12 -4.51
N LEU A 127 2.63 -7.22 -5.43
CA LEU A 127 3.87 -7.30 -6.21
C LEU A 127 5.05 -6.82 -5.37
N LEU A 128 6.25 -7.35 -5.66
CA LEU A 128 7.50 -6.90 -5.07
C LEU A 128 8.42 -6.36 -6.15
N GLY A 129 8.91 -5.15 -5.94
CA GLY A 129 9.98 -4.52 -6.73
C GLY A 129 11.08 -3.96 -5.83
N THR A 130 12.25 -3.69 -6.41
CA THR A 130 13.39 -3.13 -5.66
C THR A 130 14.06 -1.99 -6.39
N ILE A 131 14.58 -1.03 -5.60
CA ILE A 131 15.66 -0.12 -5.98
C ILE A 131 16.92 -0.64 -5.30
N GLY A 132 18.08 -0.61 -5.97
CA GLY A 132 19.34 -1.09 -5.41
C GLY A 132 19.31 -2.58 -5.03
N HIS A 133 19.88 -2.88 -3.87
CA HIS A 133 20.07 -4.25 -3.38
C HIS A 133 19.60 -4.42 -1.93
N PRO A 134 18.30 -4.19 -1.62
CA PRO A 134 17.77 -4.36 -0.28
C PRO A 134 17.93 -5.82 0.17
N LYS A 135 18.23 -6.00 1.46
CA LYS A 135 18.43 -7.33 2.04
C LYS A 135 17.20 -7.77 2.81
N ARG A 136 16.82 -9.04 2.67
CA ARG A 136 15.84 -9.68 3.56
C ARG A 136 16.54 -10.29 4.77
N VAL A 137 15.91 -10.27 5.93
CA VAL A 137 16.41 -10.88 7.15
C VAL A 137 15.82 -12.28 7.38
N SER A 138 14.56 -12.50 6.97
CA SER A 138 13.92 -13.82 7.02
C SER A 138 13.89 -14.49 5.65
N LYS A 139 13.96 -15.83 5.65
CA LYS A 139 13.81 -16.69 4.46
C LYS A 139 12.58 -17.60 4.54
N SER A 140 11.76 -17.46 5.61
CA SER A 140 10.65 -18.36 5.92
C SER A 140 9.27 -17.77 5.64
N VAL A 141 9.18 -16.48 5.33
CA VAL A 141 7.92 -15.78 5.05
C VAL A 141 7.18 -16.42 3.88
N LYS A 142 5.93 -16.81 4.10
CA LYS A 142 5.10 -17.50 3.11
C LYS A 142 4.41 -16.51 2.18
N GLN A 143 4.30 -16.89 0.90
CA GLN A 143 3.67 -16.08 -0.14
C GLN A 143 2.14 -16.05 -0.03
N ILE A 144 1.50 -17.20 0.20
CA ILE A 144 0.04 -17.28 0.29
C ILE A 144 -0.46 -16.73 1.62
N CYS A 145 -1.41 -15.79 1.54
CA CYS A 145 -2.18 -15.28 2.65
C CYS A 145 -3.63 -15.76 2.46
N ASP A 146 -4.05 -16.79 3.19
CA ASP A 146 -5.43 -17.28 3.19
C ASP A 146 -6.18 -16.62 4.35
N ALA A 147 -6.90 -15.51 4.06
CA ALA A 147 -7.51 -14.68 5.08
C ALA A 147 -8.93 -14.24 4.71
N ARG A 148 -9.76 -14.03 5.75
CA ARG A 148 -11.14 -13.56 5.58
C ARG A 148 -11.19 -12.11 5.10
N ILE A 149 -12.15 -11.80 4.23
CA ILE A 149 -12.46 -10.43 3.88
C ILE A 149 -13.00 -9.68 5.12
N MET A 150 -12.57 -8.43 5.27
CA MET A 150 -13.00 -7.54 6.36
C MET A 150 -13.94 -6.45 5.83
N ARG A 151 -13.77 -5.20 6.27
CA ARG A 151 -14.42 -4.05 5.65
C ARG A 151 -13.93 -3.87 4.21
N HIS A 152 -14.67 -3.15 3.39
CA HIS A 152 -14.38 -2.99 1.98
C HIS A 152 -12.92 -2.56 1.75
N SER A 153 -12.23 -3.24 0.84
CA SER A 153 -10.85 -2.96 0.42
C SER A 153 -9.74 -3.09 1.48
N LYS A 154 -10.04 -3.38 2.76
CA LYS A 154 -9.00 -3.56 3.78
C LYS A 154 -8.20 -4.83 3.48
N LYS A 155 -6.88 -4.68 3.36
CA LYS A 155 -5.95 -5.80 3.21
C LYS A 155 -5.72 -6.50 4.56
N PRO A 156 -5.35 -7.80 4.57
CA PRO A 156 -5.07 -8.53 5.80
C PRO A 156 -3.93 -7.88 6.61
N ASP A 157 -4.17 -7.63 7.89
CA ASP A 157 -3.18 -7.00 8.79
C ASP A 157 -1.91 -7.86 8.95
N GLU A 158 -2.01 -9.19 8.77
CA GLU A 158 -0.87 -10.08 8.80
C GLU A 158 0.16 -9.79 7.70
N ILE A 159 -0.20 -9.10 6.62
CA ILE A 159 0.75 -8.75 5.56
C ILE A 159 1.82 -7.78 6.08
N ARG A 160 1.44 -6.78 6.88
CA ARG A 160 2.41 -5.86 7.52
C ARG A 160 3.38 -6.63 8.40
N LYS A 161 2.88 -7.56 9.23
CA LYS A 161 3.72 -8.43 10.08
C LYS A 161 4.67 -9.30 9.26
N ARG A 162 4.20 -9.84 8.12
CA ARG A 162 5.05 -10.62 7.20
C ARG A 162 6.13 -9.76 6.54
N ILE A 163 5.82 -8.50 6.21
CA ILE A 163 6.81 -7.55 5.69
C ILE A 163 7.85 -7.23 6.77
N GLU A 164 7.42 -7.01 8.01
CA GLU A 164 8.31 -6.79 9.17
C GLU A 164 9.21 -8.01 9.41
N GLU A 165 8.67 -9.22 9.39
CA GLU A 165 9.45 -10.45 9.49
C GLU A 165 10.46 -10.57 8.33
N LEU A 166 10.06 -10.22 7.10
CA LEU A 166 10.90 -10.33 5.91
C LEU A 166 12.05 -9.33 5.93
N CYS A 167 11.76 -8.07 6.30
CA CYS A 167 12.68 -6.94 6.14
C CYS A 167 13.38 -6.51 7.42
N GLY A 168 12.86 -6.92 8.60
CA GLY A 168 13.38 -6.52 9.91
C GLY A 168 12.99 -5.10 10.31
N GLU A 169 13.65 -4.59 11.34
CA GLU A 169 13.43 -3.24 11.86
C GLU A 169 14.16 -2.20 11.00
N VAL A 170 13.43 -1.63 10.05
CA VAL A 170 13.92 -0.63 9.09
C VAL A 170 12.88 0.48 8.91
N PRO A 171 13.26 1.68 8.43
CA PRO A 171 12.31 2.73 8.08
C PRO A 171 11.29 2.24 7.06
N ARG A 172 10.00 2.35 7.38
CA ARG A 172 8.90 1.86 6.56
C ARG A 172 7.74 2.84 6.50
N VAL A 173 7.12 2.92 5.33
CA VAL A 173 5.96 3.76 5.07
C VAL A 173 4.86 2.98 4.36
N GLU A 174 3.61 3.22 4.75
CA GLU A 174 2.42 2.78 4.04
C GLU A 174 1.80 3.97 3.29
N LEU A 175 1.73 3.87 1.98
CA LEU A 175 1.05 4.84 1.12
C LEU A 175 -0.40 4.41 0.90
N PHE A 176 -1.32 5.39 0.86
CA PHE A 176 -2.76 5.18 0.79
C PHE A 176 -3.32 4.48 2.04
N ALA A 177 -2.66 4.68 3.17
CA ALA A 177 -3.07 4.13 4.46
C ALA A 177 -4.46 4.64 4.86
N ARG A 178 -5.26 3.77 5.51
CA ARG A 178 -6.59 4.10 6.03
C ARG A 178 -6.66 4.12 7.56
N GLU A 179 -5.62 3.66 8.20
CA GLU A 179 -5.47 3.61 9.64
C GLU A 179 -4.00 3.69 10.01
N LYS A 180 -3.70 4.23 11.19
CA LYS A 180 -2.34 4.22 11.72
C LYS A 180 -1.96 2.80 12.16
N TYR A 181 -0.70 2.45 11.98
CA TYR A 181 -0.16 1.18 12.40
C TYR A 181 1.21 1.40 13.08
N ASP A 182 1.39 0.84 14.28
CA ASP A 182 2.60 1.04 15.06
C ASP A 182 3.85 0.57 14.30
N GLY A 183 4.90 1.40 14.35
CA GLY A 183 6.15 1.14 13.64
C GLY A 183 6.12 1.45 12.15
N TRP A 184 5.03 2.03 11.64
CA TRP A 184 4.89 2.49 10.26
C TRP A 184 4.56 3.97 10.18
N ASP A 185 5.19 4.68 9.28
CA ASP A 185 4.64 5.96 8.85
C ASP A 185 3.47 5.68 7.89
N CYS A 186 2.34 6.31 8.14
CA CYS A 186 1.12 6.05 7.39
C CYS A 186 0.66 7.33 6.69
N LEU A 187 0.67 7.33 5.35
CA LEU A 187 0.24 8.44 4.52
C LEU A 187 -1.03 8.08 3.75
N GLY A 188 -2.05 8.90 3.86
CA GLY A 188 -3.32 8.70 3.17
C GLY A 188 -4.40 9.65 3.67
N ASN A 189 -5.37 9.95 2.83
CA ASN A 189 -6.43 10.91 3.13
C ASN A 189 -7.34 10.50 4.31
N GLU A 190 -7.43 9.22 4.64
CA GLU A 190 -8.17 8.73 5.81
C GLU A 190 -7.37 8.88 7.12
N ILE A 191 -6.08 9.23 7.07
CA ILE A 191 -5.21 9.42 8.25
C ILE A 191 -5.34 10.82 8.83
N ASP A 192 -5.21 11.85 7.98
CA ASP A 192 -5.17 13.26 8.37
C ASP A 192 -5.88 14.20 7.39
N GLY A 193 -6.60 13.65 6.40
CA GLY A 193 -7.32 14.41 5.37
C GLY A 193 -6.44 14.92 4.22
N LYS A 194 -5.13 14.67 4.24
CA LYS A 194 -4.22 15.14 3.19
C LYS A 194 -4.27 14.29 1.94
N ASP A 195 -4.15 14.94 0.78
CA ASP A 195 -3.89 14.23 -0.47
C ASP A 195 -2.52 13.54 -0.41
N ILE A 196 -2.43 12.35 -0.98
CA ILE A 196 -1.18 11.57 -0.99
C ILE A 196 -0.03 12.31 -1.67
N ARG A 197 -0.31 13.14 -2.68
CA ARG A 197 0.68 13.96 -3.37
C ARG A 197 1.31 14.99 -2.44
N ASP A 198 0.48 15.67 -1.65
CA ASP A 198 0.90 16.67 -0.68
C ASP A 198 1.69 16.02 0.46
N ALA A 199 1.21 14.88 0.96
CA ALA A 199 1.89 14.14 2.02
C ALA A 199 3.29 13.65 1.60
N ILE A 200 3.46 13.18 0.37
CA ILE A 200 4.77 12.81 -0.18
C ILE A 200 5.64 14.06 -0.37
N GLN A 201 5.08 15.15 -0.90
CA GLN A 201 5.83 16.39 -1.13
C GLN A 201 6.34 16.99 0.19
N GLU A 202 5.57 16.96 1.28
CA GLU A 202 6.02 17.42 2.60
C GLU A 202 7.26 16.65 3.10
N ILE A 203 7.35 15.32 2.84
CA ILE A 203 8.53 14.54 3.20
C ILE A 203 9.75 15.00 2.38
N ILE A 204 9.55 15.25 1.07
CA ILE A 204 10.62 15.70 0.16
C ILE A 204 11.12 17.10 0.56
N ASP A 205 10.19 18.03 0.82
CA ASP A 205 10.54 19.43 1.14
C ASP A 205 11.15 19.60 2.55
N SER A 206 11.10 18.57 3.36
CA SER A 206 11.67 18.55 4.71
C SER A 206 13.14 18.10 4.76
N GLU A 207 13.81 17.96 3.61
CA GLU A 207 15.27 17.78 3.48
C GLU A 207 16.03 19.12 3.77
#